data_2ec6a46d19f72de52e5d5f9d02e45d04
#
_entry.id   2ec6a46d19f72de52e5d5f9d02e45d04
#
_cell.length_a   1.000
_cell.length_b   1.000
_cell.length_c   1.000
_cell.angle_alpha   90.00
_cell.angle_beta   90.00
_cell.angle_gamma   90.00
#
_symmetry.space_group_name_H-M   'P 1'
#
loop_
_entity.id
_entity.type
_entity.pdbx_description
1 polymer ?
#
loop_
_entity_poly.entity_id
_entity_poly.type
_entity_poly.pdbx_seq_one_letter_code
_entity_poly.pdbx_strand_id
1 'polypeptide(L)'
;PCCGSGGMFVQATKFIEAHGGNTKAVNVYGQESEPATYRLAKMNLAIRGISYHLGDKAVSTFSDDQHKDLKFDYIMANPPFNLKKYAEYGEFETDPRWKGYGVPPASNANYAWILHILNKLDVNHGIAGFLLANGALDDSDTLEIRKRLIENDKIEAIIVLPRNMFYSTDISVTLWILNNNKKGGPWHGRQLRNRTGEILFIDLRTWNSNIYEKKYVRLTETEKIG
;
A
#
# COMPACT_ATOMS: atom_id res chain seq x y z
N PRO A 1 -0.51 -6.67 3.07
CA PRO A 1 0.47 -7.78 2.99
C PRO A 1 1.55 -7.74 4.09
N CYS A 2 1.68 -6.64 4.81
CA CYS A 2 2.65 -6.39 5.89
C CYS A 2 1.97 -5.49 6.93
N CYS A 3 0.99 -6.05 7.66
CA CYS A 3 0.05 -5.26 8.44
C CYS A 3 0.65 -4.68 9.74
N GLY A 4 1.86 -5.07 10.10
CA GLY A 4 2.50 -4.62 11.32
C GLY A 4 1.64 -4.93 12.55
N SER A 5 1.54 -4.02 13.47
CA SER A 5 0.67 -4.13 14.66
C SER A 5 -0.82 -3.90 14.38
N GLY A 6 -1.25 -3.82 13.12
CA GLY A 6 -2.64 -3.57 12.73
C GLY A 6 -3.09 -2.11 12.89
N GLY A 7 -2.15 -1.17 13.06
CA GLY A 7 -2.47 0.24 13.28
C GLY A 7 -3.25 0.89 12.15
N MET A 8 -2.95 0.53 10.89
CA MET A 8 -3.69 1.06 9.72
C MET A 8 -5.14 0.61 9.70
N PHE A 9 -5.44 -0.62 10.12
CA PHE A 9 -6.82 -1.10 10.24
C PHE A 9 -7.61 -0.30 11.28
N VAL A 10 -6.99 -0.02 12.43
CA VAL A 10 -7.59 0.82 13.47
C VAL A 10 -7.91 2.22 12.94
N GLN A 11 -6.99 2.84 12.20
CA GLN A 11 -7.22 4.17 11.62
C GLN A 11 -8.29 4.12 10.50
N ALA A 12 -8.29 3.09 9.67
CA ALA A 12 -9.32 2.90 8.65
C ALA A 12 -10.72 2.78 9.26
N THR A 13 -10.86 1.99 10.33
CA THR A 13 -12.14 1.86 11.05
C THR A 13 -12.60 3.20 11.59
N LYS A 14 -11.73 3.95 12.26
CA LYS A 14 -12.05 5.30 12.75
C LYS A 14 -12.43 6.26 11.62
N PHE A 15 -11.75 6.21 10.50
CA PHE A 15 -12.07 7.01 9.32
C PHE A 15 -13.47 6.70 8.80
N ILE A 16 -13.81 5.42 8.66
CA ILE A 16 -15.14 4.98 8.22
C ILE A 16 -16.22 5.48 9.17
N GLU A 17 -16.04 5.33 10.48
CA GLU A 17 -16.97 5.82 11.50
C GLU A 17 -17.16 7.34 11.43
N ALA A 18 -16.06 8.09 11.33
CA ALA A 18 -16.10 9.56 11.25
C ALA A 18 -16.85 10.07 10.01
N HIS A 19 -16.92 9.26 8.95
CA HIS A 19 -17.63 9.59 7.70
C HIS A 19 -19.02 8.92 7.61
N GLY A 20 -19.55 8.42 8.72
CA GLY A 20 -20.90 7.82 8.76
C GLY A 20 -21.00 6.46 8.10
N GLY A 21 -19.87 5.78 7.83
CA GLY A 21 -19.84 4.45 7.26
C GLY A 21 -20.13 3.35 8.28
N ASN A 22 -20.52 2.18 7.79
CA ASN A 22 -20.80 1.01 8.62
C ASN A 22 -19.55 0.12 8.74
N THR A 23 -18.86 0.21 9.86
CA THR A 23 -17.65 -0.60 10.11
C THR A 23 -17.92 -2.11 10.21
N LYS A 24 -19.16 -2.52 10.52
CA LYS A 24 -19.56 -3.93 10.54
C LYS A 24 -19.67 -4.54 9.14
N ALA A 25 -19.76 -3.71 8.10
CA ALA A 25 -19.76 -4.16 6.71
C ALA A 25 -18.34 -4.32 6.13
N VAL A 26 -17.31 -4.02 6.91
CA VAL A 26 -15.90 -4.08 6.47
C VAL A 26 -15.25 -5.34 7.00
N ASN A 27 -14.69 -6.14 6.10
CA ASN A 27 -13.86 -7.29 6.44
C ASN A 27 -12.38 -6.90 6.35
N VAL A 28 -11.64 -7.11 7.42
CA VAL A 28 -10.23 -6.76 7.54
C VAL A 28 -9.38 -8.00 7.32
N TYR A 29 -8.50 -7.93 6.35
CA TYR A 29 -7.52 -8.97 6.03
C TYR A 29 -6.10 -8.43 6.14
N GLY A 30 -5.20 -9.20 6.69
CA GLY A 30 -3.81 -8.82 6.82
C GLY A 30 -2.89 -10.01 6.88
N GLN A 31 -1.60 -9.75 6.75
CA GLN A 31 -0.55 -10.74 6.97
C GLN A 31 0.69 -10.04 7.55
N GLU A 32 1.39 -10.73 8.45
CA GLU A 32 2.60 -10.24 9.10
C GLU A 32 3.61 -11.38 9.27
N SER A 33 4.84 -11.12 8.96
CA SER A 33 5.91 -12.14 9.01
C SER A 33 6.55 -12.30 10.37
N GLU A 34 6.58 -11.23 11.18
CA GLU A 34 7.24 -11.26 12.49
C GLU A 34 6.29 -11.80 13.57
N PRO A 35 6.62 -12.94 14.24
CA PRO A 35 5.71 -13.59 15.18
C PRO A 35 5.26 -12.71 16.35
N ALA A 36 6.14 -11.85 16.87
CA ALA A 36 5.79 -10.95 17.97
C ALA A 36 4.80 -9.87 17.51
N THR A 37 5.05 -9.29 16.34
CA THR A 37 4.21 -8.26 15.72
C THR A 37 2.86 -8.83 15.30
N TYR A 38 2.82 -10.04 14.75
CA TYR A 38 1.57 -10.76 14.43
C TYR A 38 0.69 -10.94 15.67
N ARG A 39 1.26 -11.40 16.81
CA ARG A 39 0.50 -11.51 18.06
C ARG A 39 0.01 -10.16 18.56
N LEU A 40 0.83 -9.13 18.46
CA LEU A 40 0.46 -7.76 18.81
C LEU A 40 -0.70 -7.25 17.94
N ALA A 41 -0.69 -7.52 16.64
CA ALA A 41 -1.78 -7.17 15.74
C ALA A 41 -3.10 -7.84 16.19
N LYS A 42 -3.08 -9.14 16.46
CA LYS A 42 -4.27 -9.88 16.94
C LYS A 42 -4.82 -9.26 18.23
N MET A 43 -3.96 -8.98 19.21
CA MET A 43 -4.36 -8.31 20.46
C MET A 43 -4.95 -6.93 20.19
N ASN A 44 -4.26 -6.13 19.38
CA ASN A 44 -4.64 -4.75 19.10
C ASN A 44 -6.03 -4.66 18.45
N LEU A 45 -6.34 -5.54 17.51
CA LEU A 45 -7.64 -5.59 16.83
C LEU A 45 -8.72 -6.17 17.73
N ALA A 46 -8.42 -7.24 18.47
CA ALA A 46 -9.38 -7.89 19.39
C ALA A 46 -9.86 -6.93 20.49
N ILE A 47 -8.94 -6.19 21.16
CA ILE A 47 -9.29 -5.21 22.21
C ILE A 47 -10.22 -4.12 21.67
N ARG A 48 -10.15 -3.80 20.38
CA ARG A 48 -10.98 -2.77 19.73
C ARG A 48 -12.26 -3.33 19.09
N GLY A 49 -12.50 -4.64 19.22
CA GLY A 49 -13.67 -5.28 18.63
C GLY A 49 -13.67 -5.28 17.09
N ILE A 50 -12.51 -5.14 16.47
CA ILE A 50 -12.37 -5.18 15.00
C ILE A 50 -12.27 -6.65 14.59
N SER A 51 -13.19 -7.11 13.77
CA SER A 51 -13.12 -8.44 13.16
C SER A 51 -11.97 -8.48 12.14
N TYR A 52 -11.17 -9.53 12.15
CA TYR A 52 -9.98 -9.63 11.33
C TYR A 52 -9.67 -11.06 10.86
N HIS A 53 -8.97 -11.13 9.72
CA HIS A 53 -8.41 -12.36 9.16
C HIS A 53 -6.91 -12.09 8.86
N LEU A 54 -6.03 -12.53 9.78
CA LEU A 54 -4.58 -12.30 9.64
C LEU A 54 -3.81 -13.54 9.16
N GLY A 55 -4.52 -14.55 8.70
CA GLY A 55 -3.97 -15.87 8.41
C GLY A 55 -3.74 -16.71 9.68
N ASP A 56 -3.26 -17.93 9.50
CA ASP A 56 -3.13 -18.90 10.58
C ASP A 56 -1.82 -18.72 11.37
N LYS A 57 -0.78 -18.22 10.74
CA LYS A 57 0.56 -18.07 11.30
C LYS A 57 1.27 -16.79 10.82
N ALA A 58 2.29 -16.40 11.58
CA ALA A 58 3.22 -15.37 11.13
C ALA A 58 4.13 -15.94 10.04
N VAL A 59 4.08 -15.38 8.83
CA VAL A 59 4.88 -15.81 7.70
C VAL A 59 4.96 -14.70 6.63
N SER A 60 6.04 -14.68 5.87
CA SER A 60 6.18 -13.73 4.76
C SER A 60 5.12 -13.95 3.69
N THR A 61 4.48 -12.87 3.27
CA THR A 61 3.54 -12.83 2.16
C THR A 61 4.16 -13.31 0.83
N PHE A 62 5.47 -13.18 0.69
CA PHE A 62 6.14 -13.63 -0.53
C PHE A 62 6.28 -15.14 -0.58
N SER A 63 6.65 -15.78 0.53
CA SER A 63 6.85 -17.24 0.58
C SER A 63 5.56 -18.03 0.81
N ASP A 64 4.57 -17.49 1.53
CA ASP A 64 3.32 -18.17 1.83
C ASP A 64 2.17 -17.14 1.94
N ASP A 65 1.55 -16.82 0.81
CA ASP A 65 0.38 -15.93 0.78
C ASP A 65 -0.86 -16.67 1.31
N GLN A 66 -1.20 -16.43 2.57
CA GLN A 66 -2.34 -17.07 3.23
C GLN A 66 -3.71 -16.59 2.74
N HIS A 67 -3.74 -15.58 1.86
CA HIS A 67 -4.94 -15.05 1.22
C HIS A 67 -4.89 -15.18 -0.31
N LYS A 68 -4.15 -16.16 -0.86
CA LYS A 68 -3.82 -16.28 -2.28
C LYS A 68 -5.01 -16.20 -3.23
N ASP A 69 -6.16 -16.74 -2.85
CA ASP A 69 -7.36 -16.84 -3.69
C ASP A 69 -8.32 -15.64 -3.51
N LEU A 70 -7.95 -14.67 -2.66
CA LEU A 70 -8.77 -13.50 -2.39
C LEU A 70 -8.34 -12.29 -3.23
N LYS A 71 -9.34 -11.46 -3.56
CA LYS A 71 -9.17 -10.13 -4.13
C LYS A 71 -9.81 -9.10 -3.21
N PHE A 72 -9.28 -7.89 -3.21
CA PHE A 72 -9.67 -6.85 -2.25
C PHE A 72 -10.07 -5.57 -2.97
N ASP A 73 -11.12 -4.92 -2.47
CA ASP A 73 -11.58 -3.63 -2.95
C ASP A 73 -10.57 -2.53 -2.61
N TYR A 74 -10.00 -2.61 -1.40
CA TYR A 74 -9.05 -1.62 -0.90
C TYR A 74 -7.84 -2.29 -0.27
N ILE A 75 -6.65 -1.84 -0.64
CA ILE A 75 -5.40 -2.27 0.01
C ILE A 75 -4.65 -1.04 0.49
N MET A 76 -4.25 -1.05 1.75
CA MET A 76 -3.33 -0.07 2.32
C MET A 76 -2.10 -0.78 2.86
N ALA A 77 -0.92 -0.24 2.56
CA ALA A 77 0.32 -0.83 3.03
C ALA A 77 1.39 0.24 3.32
N ASN A 78 2.18 -0.03 4.35
CA ASN A 78 3.45 0.64 4.59
C ASN A 78 4.53 -0.45 4.69
N PRO A 79 4.98 -0.98 3.55
CA PRO A 79 5.96 -2.05 3.53
C PRO A 79 7.30 -1.59 4.09
N PRO A 80 8.14 -2.52 4.59
CA PRO A 80 9.51 -2.18 4.96
C PRO A 80 10.25 -1.65 3.73
N PHE A 81 10.81 -0.41 3.85
CA PHE A 81 11.47 0.28 2.74
C PHE A 81 12.76 -0.43 2.35
N ASN A 82 12.94 -0.65 1.05
CA ASN A 82 14.14 -1.25 0.47
C ASN A 82 14.52 -2.59 1.12
N LEU A 83 13.53 -3.42 1.44
CA LEU A 83 13.75 -4.73 2.03
C LEU A 83 14.65 -5.56 1.11
N LYS A 84 15.81 -5.95 1.65
CA LYS A 84 16.78 -6.81 0.97
C LYS A 84 16.56 -8.26 1.37
N LYS A 85 17.01 -9.18 0.51
CA LYS A 85 16.96 -10.64 0.78
C LYS A 85 15.54 -11.14 1.12
N TYR A 86 14.53 -10.59 0.43
CA TYR A 86 13.16 -11.06 0.56
C TYR A 86 12.92 -12.36 -0.21
N ALA A 87 13.84 -12.70 -1.10
CA ALA A 87 13.86 -13.87 -1.96
C ALA A 87 15.31 -14.35 -2.12
N GLU A 88 15.51 -15.64 -2.25
CA GLU A 88 16.77 -16.20 -2.79
C GLU A 88 16.81 -15.99 -4.31
N TYR A 89 18.02 -16.00 -4.89
CA TYR A 89 18.17 -15.86 -6.34
C TYR A 89 17.44 -17.00 -7.06
N GLY A 90 16.52 -16.63 -7.96
CA GLY A 90 15.72 -17.60 -8.71
C GLY A 90 14.47 -18.12 -7.98
N GLU A 91 14.29 -17.82 -6.69
CA GLU A 91 13.22 -18.40 -5.86
C GLU A 91 11.81 -18.10 -6.40
N PHE A 92 11.58 -16.90 -6.90
CA PHE A 92 10.25 -16.46 -7.34
C PHE A 92 10.17 -16.16 -8.84
N GLU A 93 11.05 -16.69 -9.68
CA GLU A 93 11.06 -16.40 -11.12
C GLU A 93 9.75 -16.76 -11.82
N THR A 94 9.10 -17.83 -11.41
CA THR A 94 7.85 -18.33 -12.00
C THR A 94 6.60 -17.91 -11.23
N ASP A 95 6.73 -17.02 -10.25
CA ASP A 95 5.61 -16.59 -9.42
C ASP A 95 4.51 -15.92 -10.27
N PRO A 96 3.25 -16.39 -10.20
CA PRO A 96 2.17 -15.86 -11.02
C PRO A 96 1.86 -14.38 -10.74
N ARG A 97 2.29 -13.83 -9.61
CA ARG A 97 2.12 -12.41 -9.27
C ARG A 97 2.87 -11.48 -10.22
N TRP A 98 3.93 -11.95 -10.84
CA TRP A 98 4.78 -11.18 -11.78
C TRP A 98 4.34 -11.26 -13.23
N LYS A 99 3.34 -12.09 -13.52
CA LYS A 99 2.90 -12.34 -14.91
C LYS A 99 2.50 -11.04 -15.62
N GLY A 100 3.16 -10.80 -16.76
CA GLY A 100 2.92 -9.62 -17.59
C GLY A 100 3.73 -8.37 -17.20
N TYR A 101 4.43 -8.40 -16.04
CA TYR A 101 5.21 -7.25 -15.56
C TYR A 101 6.72 -7.50 -15.55
N GLY A 102 7.16 -8.70 -15.28
CA GLY A 102 8.54 -9.09 -15.09
C GLY A 102 8.86 -9.42 -13.64
N VAL A 103 9.94 -10.15 -13.43
CA VAL A 103 10.37 -10.59 -12.10
C VAL A 103 11.06 -9.45 -11.37
N PRO A 104 10.59 -9.06 -10.18
CA PRO A 104 11.27 -8.05 -9.37
C PRO A 104 12.65 -8.52 -8.92
N PRO A 105 13.64 -7.62 -8.81
CA PRO A 105 14.98 -8.00 -8.38
C PRO A 105 14.98 -8.55 -6.95
N ALA A 106 15.65 -9.69 -6.71
CA ALA A 106 15.76 -10.30 -5.38
C ALA A 106 16.48 -9.39 -4.36
N SER A 107 17.26 -8.42 -4.84
CA SER A 107 18.02 -7.47 -4.03
C SER A 107 17.15 -6.41 -3.35
N ASN A 108 15.91 -6.14 -3.85
CA ASN A 108 15.03 -5.09 -3.34
C ASN A 108 13.57 -5.42 -3.58
N ALA A 109 12.78 -5.50 -2.51
CA ALA A 109 11.38 -5.90 -2.56
C ALA A 109 10.40 -4.81 -3.01
N ASN A 110 10.81 -3.57 -3.29
CA ASN A 110 9.89 -2.47 -3.57
C ASN A 110 8.88 -2.84 -4.67
N TYR A 111 9.35 -3.37 -5.79
CA TYR A 111 8.47 -3.77 -6.89
C TYR A 111 7.77 -5.11 -6.68
N ALA A 112 8.33 -5.99 -5.85
CA ALA A 112 7.62 -7.19 -5.41
C ALA A 112 6.38 -6.81 -4.58
N TRP A 113 6.47 -5.80 -3.72
CA TRP A 113 5.30 -5.25 -3.00
C TRP A 113 4.27 -4.65 -3.96
N ILE A 114 4.69 -3.83 -4.93
CA ILE A 114 3.79 -3.26 -5.94
C ILE A 114 3.01 -4.35 -6.67
N LEU A 115 3.72 -5.35 -7.20
CA LEU A 115 3.11 -6.41 -8.00
C LEU A 115 2.25 -7.35 -7.15
N HIS A 116 2.66 -7.65 -5.91
CA HIS A 116 1.83 -8.39 -4.97
C HIS A 116 0.52 -7.63 -4.68
N ILE A 117 0.60 -6.35 -4.33
CA ILE A 117 -0.57 -5.50 -4.08
C ILE A 117 -1.48 -5.47 -5.32
N LEU A 118 -0.92 -5.21 -6.50
CA LEU A 118 -1.68 -5.20 -7.75
C LEU A 118 -2.37 -6.55 -8.03
N ASN A 119 -1.67 -7.65 -7.80
CA ASN A 119 -2.24 -8.99 -7.95
C ASN A 119 -3.42 -9.22 -7.01
N LYS A 120 -3.40 -8.64 -5.80
CA LYS A 120 -4.46 -8.79 -4.79
C LYS A 120 -5.64 -7.84 -4.98
N LEU A 121 -5.53 -6.82 -5.79
CA LEU A 121 -6.65 -5.92 -6.06
C LEU A 121 -7.76 -6.60 -6.87
N ASP A 122 -9.01 -6.23 -6.56
CA ASP A 122 -10.14 -6.54 -7.42
C ASP A 122 -9.88 -5.99 -8.84
N VAL A 123 -10.16 -6.82 -9.84
CA VAL A 123 -9.77 -6.50 -11.23
C VAL A 123 -10.60 -5.38 -11.87
N ASN A 124 -11.79 -5.10 -11.33
CA ASN A 124 -12.72 -4.12 -11.89
C ASN A 124 -12.67 -2.78 -11.16
N HIS A 125 -12.45 -2.78 -9.84
CA HIS A 125 -12.63 -1.58 -9.03
C HIS A 125 -11.64 -1.45 -7.87
N GLY A 126 -10.69 -2.38 -7.74
CA GLY A 126 -9.73 -2.36 -6.65
C GLY A 126 -8.82 -1.13 -6.67
N ILE A 127 -8.62 -0.52 -5.50
CA ILE A 127 -7.77 0.65 -5.30
C ILE A 127 -6.77 0.34 -4.17
N ALA A 128 -5.51 0.68 -4.38
CA ALA A 128 -4.49 0.57 -3.34
C ALA A 128 -3.77 1.89 -3.09
N GLY A 129 -3.48 2.16 -1.81
CA GLY A 129 -2.58 3.23 -1.39
C GLY A 129 -1.45 2.67 -0.52
N PHE A 130 -0.19 2.89 -0.90
CA PHE A 130 0.95 2.37 -0.15
C PHE A 130 2.18 3.27 -0.27
N LEU A 131 3.06 3.16 0.71
CA LEU A 131 4.26 3.98 0.80
C LEU A 131 5.49 3.21 0.31
N LEU A 132 6.34 3.87 -0.45
CA LEU A 132 7.68 3.38 -0.81
C LEU A 132 8.72 4.50 -0.63
N ALA A 133 9.98 4.13 -0.45
CA ALA A 133 11.09 5.08 -0.51
C ALA A 133 11.17 5.72 -1.91
N ASN A 134 11.56 7.00 -1.98
CA ASN A 134 11.63 7.74 -3.25
C ASN A 134 12.50 7.06 -4.32
N GLY A 135 13.54 6.33 -3.91
CA GLY A 135 14.38 5.56 -4.84
C GLY A 135 13.62 4.53 -5.69
N ALA A 136 12.39 4.15 -5.30
CA ALA A 136 11.55 3.30 -6.13
C ALA A 136 11.09 3.99 -7.44
N LEU A 137 11.20 5.32 -7.54
CA LEU A 137 10.80 6.06 -8.74
C LEU A 137 11.82 5.99 -9.87
N ASP A 138 13.10 5.81 -9.56
CA ASP A 138 14.21 5.92 -10.51
C ASP A 138 15.15 4.72 -10.56
N ASP A 139 14.85 3.64 -9.82
CA ASP A 139 15.61 2.41 -9.82
C ASP A 139 15.70 1.81 -11.24
N SER A 140 16.93 1.71 -11.77
CA SER A 140 17.21 1.22 -13.13
C SER A 140 16.81 -0.25 -13.32
N ASP A 141 16.99 -1.08 -12.29
CA ASP A 141 16.75 -2.53 -12.35
C ASP A 141 15.27 -2.86 -12.49
N THR A 142 14.40 -1.89 -12.21
CA THR A 142 12.94 -2.04 -12.24
C THR A 142 12.26 -1.24 -13.35
N LEU A 143 13.04 -0.65 -14.26
CA LEU A 143 12.54 0.20 -15.35
C LEU A 143 11.46 -0.49 -16.18
N GLU A 144 11.68 -1.74 -16.59
CA GLU A 144 10.72 -2.47 -17.42
C GLU A 144 9.41 -2.78 -16.68
N ILE A 145 9.47 -3.06 -15.39
CA ILE A 145 8.26 -3.25 -14.58
C ILE A 145 7.49 -1.95 -14.49
N ARG A 146 8.18 -0.83 -14.24
CA ARG A 146 7.60 0.52 -14.16
C ARG A 146 6.91 0.92 -15.45
N LYS A 147 7.57 0.69 -16.59
CA LYS A 147 7.02 0.91 -17.92
C LYS A 147 5.72 0.13 -18.14
N ARG A 148 5.72 -1.16 -17.82
CA ARG A 148 4.52 -2.01 -17.96
C ARG A 148 3.38 -1.61 -17.02
N LEU A 149 3.67 -1.11 -15.81
CA LEU A 149 2.64 -0.57 -14.92
C LEU A 149 1.94 0.65 -15.54
N ILE A 150 2.71 1.52 -16.23
CA ILE A 150 2.18 2.69 -16.93
C ILE A 150 1.39 2.25 -18.19
N GLU A 151 1.96 1.40 -19.03
CA GLU A 151 1.34 0.89 -20.26
C GLU A 151 0.02 0.14 -19.98
N ASN A 152 -0.05 -0.61 -18.87
CA ASN A 152 -1.26 -1.29 -18.42
C ASN A 152 -2.22 -0.38 -17.62
N ASP A 153 -1.93 0.92 -17.55
CA ASP A 153 -2.78 1.95 -16.92
C ASP A 153 -3.13 1.64 -15.45
N LYS A 154 -2.15 1.17 -14.66
CA LYS A 154 -2.37 0.75 -13.26
C LYS A 154 -2.10 1.85 -12.25
N ILE A 155 -1.29 2.85 -12.59
CA ILE A 155 -0.91 3.93 -11.69
C ILE A 155 -1.94 5.07 -11.82
N GLU A 156 -2.60 5.41 -10.72
CA GLU A 156 -3.52 6.56 -10.62
C GLU A 156 -2.80 7.84 -10.21
N ALA A 157 -1.97 7.73 -9.15
CA ALA A 157 -1.25 8.89 -8.64
C ALA A 157 0.08 8.51 -7.98
N ILE A 158 1.01 9.46 -8.02
CA ILE A 158 2.30 9.45 -7.33
C ILE A 158 2.40 10.74 -6.53
N ILE A 159 2.49 10.63 -5.21
CA ILE A 159 2.51 11.78 -4.30
C ILE A 159 3.79 11.75 -3.49
N VAL A 160 4.70 12.68 -3.74
CA VAL A 160 5.94 12.82 -2.98
C VAL A 160 5.64 13.54 -1.69
N LEU A 161 5.90 12.89 -0.56
CA LEU A 161 5.59 13.40 0.76
C LEU A 161 6.74 14.23 1.33
N PRO A 162 6.47 15.14 2.30
CA PRO A 162 7.52 15.84 3.02
C PRO A 162 8.46 14.86 3.74
N ARG A 163 9.71 15.29 3.97
CA ARG A 163 10.64 14.53 4.83
C ARG A 163 10.19 14.59 6.29
N ASN A 164 10.77 13.73 7.12
CA ASN A 164 10.51 13.71 8.58
C ASN A 164 9.05 13.43 8.97
N MET A 165 8.32 12.67 8.17
CA MET A 165 6.97 12.24 8.50
C MET A 165 6.91 11.03 9.45
N PHE A 166 8.04 10.37 9.69
CA PHE A 166 8.14 9.22 10.56
C PHE A 166 8.98 9.52 11.79
N TYR A 167 8.60 8.94 12.95
CA TYR A 167 9.30 9.14 14.20
C TYR A 167 10.74 8.59 14.22
N SER A 168 11.00 7.52 13.50
CA SER A 168 12.25 6.76 13.55
C SER A 168 13.19 7.00 12.35
N THR A 169 12.72 7.69 11.31
CA THR A 169 13.51 7.90 10.10
C THR A 169 13.11 9.19 9.39
N ASP A 170 14.06 9.85 8.72
CA ASP A 170 13.86 11.00 7.88
C ASP A 170 13.78 10.65 6.38
N ILE A 171 13.60 9.36 6.06
CA ILE A 171 13.50 8.89 4.67
C ILE A 171 12.39 9.66 3.94
N SER A 172 12.73 10.16 2.74
CA SER A 172 11.74 10.68 1.81
C SER A 172 10.93 9.53 1.22
N VAL A 173 9.62 9.64 1.29
CA VAL A 173 8.70 8.60 0.82
C VAL A 173 7.72 9.14 -0.18
N THR A 174 7.22 8.25 -0.99
CA THR A 174 6.20 8.50 -2.01
C THR A 174 5.00 7.63 -1.71
N LEU A 175 3.82 8.23 -1.71
CA LEU A 175 2.55 7.52 -1.69
C LEU A 175 2.19 7.16 -3.14
N TRP A 176 2.04 5.88 -3.39
CA TRP A 176 1.59 5.32 -4.64
C TRP A 176 0.11 4.97 -4.56
N ILE A 177 -0.65 5.35 -5.57
CA ILE A 177 -2.05 4.95 -5.73
C ILE A 177 -2.16 4.10 -6.98
N LEU A 178 -2.55 2.84 -6.82
CA LEU A 178 -2.96 1.97 -7.92
C LEU A 178 -4.47 1.92 -7.99
N ASN A 179 -5.01 1.84 -9.21
CA ASN A 179 -6.46 1.83 -9.43
C ASN A 179 -6.82 1.00 -10.66
N ASN A 180 -7.69 0.01 -10.47
CA ASN A 180 -8.25 -0.79 -11.55
C ASN A 180 -9.52 -0.17 -12.17
N ASN A 181 -10.07 0.92 -11.58
CA ASN A 181 -11.27 1.62 -12.07
C ASN A 181 -10.93 2.99 -12.68
N LYS A 182 -9.97 3.06 -13.60
CA LYS A 182 -9.61 4.33 -14.27
C LYS A 182 -10.56 4.69 -15.42
N LYS A 183 -11.28 3.72 -15.96
CA LYS A 183 -12.31 3.99 -17.00
C LYS A 183 -13.47 4.82 -16.47
N GLY A 184 -13.63 4.90 -15.17
CA GLY A 184 -14.73 5.64 -14.55
C GLY A 184 -16.05 4.89 -14.59
N GLY A 185 -17.14 5.64 -14.54
CA GLY A 185 -18.50 5.08 -14.50
C GLY A 185 -19.17 5.26 -13.13
N PRO A 186 -20.34 4.63 -12.93
CA PRO A 186 -21.05 4.68 -11.64
C PRO A 186 -20.26 4.00 -10.53
N TRP A 187 -20.12 4.67 -9.39
CA TRP A 187 -19.42 4.14 -8.21
C TRP A 187 -20.01 4.73 -6.93
N HIS A 188 -20.61 3.90 -6.08
CA HIS A 188 -21.19 4.30 -4.80
C HIS A 188 -22.05 5.58 -4.88
N GLY A 189 -22.94 5.64 -5.87
CA GLY A 189 -23.82 6.79 -6.07
C GLY A 189 -23.18 8.04 -6.69
N ARG A 190 -21.91 7.95 -7.10
CA ARG A 190 -21.18 9.00 -7.82
C ARG A 190 -20.87 8.57 -9.24
N GLN A 191 -20.77 9.52 -10.14
CA GLN A 191 -20.25 9.29 -11.49
C GLN A 191 -18.77 9.67 -11.52
N LEU A 192 -17.91 8.68 -11.70
CA LEU A 192 -16.47 8.93 -11.86
C LEU A 192 -16.16 9.25 -13.32
N ARG A 193 -15.29 10.24 -13.55
CA ARG A 193 -14.80 10.54 -14.90
C ARG A 193 -13.83 9.46 -15.39
N ASN A 194 -13.68 9.34 -16.68
CA ASN A 194 -12.64 8.52 -17.29
C ASN A 194 -11.26 9.19 -17.05
N ARG A 195 -10.31 8.41 -16.53
CA ARG A 195 -8.91 8.80 -16.25
C ARG A 195 -7.90 7.86 -16.92
N THR A 196 -8.36 7.10 -17.91
CA THR A 196 -7.50 6.19 -18.69
C THR A 196 -6.33 6.96 -19.29
N GLY A 197 -5.11 6.45 -19.10
CA GLY A 197 -3.89 7.07 -19.60
C GLY A 197 -3.41 8.30 -18.82
N GLU A 198 -4.09 8.69 -17.75
CA GLU A 198 -3.68 9.81 -16.90
C GLU A 198 -2.96 9.30 -15.63
N ILE A 199 -1.94 10.03 -15.19
CA ILE A 199 -1.27 9.83 -13.89
C ILE A 199 -1.17 11.19 -13.22
N LEU A 200 -1.67 11.30 -11.99
CA LEU A 200 -1.54 12.50 -11.19
C LEU A 200 -0.20 12.50 -10.44
N PHE A 201 0.59 13.56 -10.61
CA PHE A 201 1.81 13.80 -9.85
C PHE A 201 1.61 14.95 -8.88
N ILE A 202 1.87 14.74 -7.59
CA ILE A 202 1.80 15.77 -6.56
C ILE A 202 3.13 15.81 -5.81
N ASP A 203 3.72 16.99 -5.69
CA ASP A 203 4.91 17.22 -4.89
C ASP A 203 4.55 18.04 -3.63
N LEU A 204 4.58 17.37 -2.49
CA LEU A 204 4.28 17.96 -1.18
C LEU A 204 5.56 18.27 -0.37
N ARG A 205 6.75 18.15 -0.94
CA ARG A 205 8.01 18.30 -0.19
C ARG A 205 8.17 19.66 0.48
N THR A 206 7.61 20.71 -0.12
CA THR A 206 7.65 22.08 0.42
C THR A 206 6.36 22.48 1.14
N TRP A 207 5.36 21.60 1.13
CA TRP A 207 4.09 21.84 1.81
C TRP A 207 4.32 21.81 3.32
N ASN A 208 3.98 22.88 4.00
CA ASN A 208 4.19 23.02 5.46
C ASN A 208 5.65 23.04 5.93
N SER A 209 6.57 23.61 5.15
CA SER A 209 7.97 23.72 5.53
C SER A 209 8.24 24.39 6.88
N ASN A 210 7.24 25.04 7.50
CA ASN A 210 7.36 25.78 8.74
C ASN A 210 6.81 25.05 9.99
N ILE A 211 6.24 23.83 9.85
CA ILE A 211 5.64 23.10 10.97
C ILE A 211 6.49 21.87 11.30
N TYR A 212 7.65 22.12 11.89
CA TYR A 212 8.45 21.08 12.52
C TYR A 212 8.16 21.05 14.01
N GLU A 213 7.51 20.00 14.50
CA GLU A 213 7.51 19.66 15.91
C GLU A 213 8.64 18.69 16.19
N LYS A 214 9.73 19.16 16.82
CA LYS A 214 10.92 18.36 17.13
C LYS A 214 11.62 17.83 15.86
N LYS A 215 11.43 16.54 15.55
CA LYS A 215 12.09 15.85 14.43
C LYS A 215 11.15 15.40 13.32
N TYR A 216 9.88 15.73 13.37
CA TYR A 216 8.88 15.28 12.39
C TYR A 216 7.90 16.37 12.02
N VAL A 217 7.35 16.24 10.82
CA VAL A 217 6.31 17.13 10.27
C VAL A 217 4.95 16.59 10.64
N ARG A 218 4.07 17.46 11.12
CA ARG A 218 2.63 17.19 11.22
C ARG A 218 1.89 18.00 10.16
N LEU A 219 0.94 17.39 9.50
CA LEU A 219 -0.03 18.10 8.69
C LEU A 219 -1.04 18.78 9.61
N THR A 220 -1.35 20.06 9.36
CA THR A 220 -2.41 20.76 10.09
C THR A 220 -3.78 20.22 9.71
N GLU A 221 -4.79 20.49 10.54
CA GLU A 221 -6.17 20.06 10.23
C GLU A 221 -6.68 20.65 8.91
N THR A 222 -6.29 21.88 8.58
CA THR A 222 -6.65 22.54 7.33
C THR A 222 -6.05 21.84 6.10
N GLU A 223 -4.89 21.21 6.24
CA GLU A 223 -4.17 20.54 5.18
C GLU A 223 -4.55 19.07 5.03
N LYS A 224 -5.25 18.50 6.00
CA LYS A 224 -5.80 17.15 5.94
C LYS A 224 -7.10 17.05 5.14
N ILE A 225 -7.75 18.19 4.86
CA ILE A 225 -9.10 18.28 4.30
C ILE A 225 -9.10 18.81 2.85
N GLY A 226 -7.95 19.31 2.37
CA GLY A 226 -7.79 19.89 1.03
C GLY A 226 -7.72 18.86 -0.11
#